data_804ab13188acc367fc038e3c4be38dbb
#
_entry.id   804ab13188acc367fc038e3c4be38dbb
#
_cell.length_a   1.000
_cell.length_b   1.000
_cell.length_c   1.000
_cell.angle_alpha   90.00
_cell.angle_beta   90.00
_cell.angle_gamma   90.00
#
_symmetry.space_group_name_H-M   'P 1'
#
loop_
_entity.id
_entity.type
_entity.pdbx_description
1 polymer ?
#
loop_
_entity_poly.entity_id
_entity_poly.type
_entity_poly.pdbx_seq_one_letter_code
_entity_poly.pdbx_strand_id
1 'polypeptide(L)'
;MLFRSRIINTPRRGIGRKTIEQINEIAVSQKCSLWTSITALLSVQEECPLGEKTRQDLQSFVDFITAQRATLLGGKGLAKKVRAMVEDINYWDFLITEYQKNEKAARFKFLNIESLINSIESWENNPDNFDSGLYAYLNRITLLSRGDMEDEGIKGKVNLMTIHASKGLEFPIVFIAGAEEGIIPHARCIEEDPNNIEEERRLFYVAITRAQDKLFISSCQKRRKMQNVVECVPSPFLDEIPANLVEYHEPNKEVSVDKALEILEQLKNKFCI
;
A
#
# COMPACT_ATOMS: atom_id res chain seq x y z
N MET A 1 -14.12 5.19 14.95
CA MET A 1 -14.75 6.52 14.76
C MET A 1 -14.03 7.46 13.78
N LEU A 2 -12.76 7.23 13.45
CA LEU A 2 -11.92 8.16 12.65
C LEU A 2 -12.09 8.12 11.11
N PHE A 3 -12.73 7.10 10.54
CA PHE A 3 -12.74 6.94 9.07
C PHE A 3 -13.65 7.93 8.34
N ARG A 4 -14.82 8.25 8.86
CA ARG A 4 -15.79 9.15 8.19
C ARG A 4 -15.34 10.60 8.19
N SER A 5 -14.62 11.05 9.21
CA SER A 5 -14.06 12.41 9.24
C SER A 5 -12.95 12.63 8.20
N ARG A 6 -12.27 11.57 7.75
CA ARG A 6 -11.23 11.66 6.71
C ARG A 6 -11.78 11.92 5.32
N ILE A 7 -12.98 11.39 5.01
CA ILE A 7 -13.56 11.49 3.65
C ILE A 7 -14.55 12.66 3.50
N ILE A 8 -15.06 13.23 4.60
CA ILE A 8 -16.10 14.21 4.56
C ILE A 8 -15.75 15.45 3.75
N ASN A 9 -14.47 15.82 3.74
CA ASN A 9 -13.93 16.96 2.99
C ASN A 9 -12.81 16.56 2.02
N THR A 10 -12.81 15.33 1.54
CA THR A 10 -11.88 14.82 0.53
C THR A 10 -12.67 14.11 -0.57
N PRO A 11 -12.79 14.69 -1.76
CA PRO A 11 -12.41 16.05 -2.19
C PRO A 11 -13.07 17.17 -1.36
N ARG A 12 -12.55 18.41 -1.48
CA ARG A 12 -13.03 19.55 -0.70
C ARG A 12 -14.54 19.82 -0.98
N ARG A 13 -15.33 19.90 0.10
CA ARG A 13 -16.80 20.12 0.04
C ARG A 13 -17.27 21.32 0.88
N GLY A 14 -16.35 22.23 1.24
CA GLY A 14 -16.72 23.39 2.07
C GLY A 14 -16.94 23.08 3.54
N ILE A 15 -16.80 21.81 3.97
CA ILE A 15 -17.03 21.40 5.36
C ILE A 15 -15.72 21.61 6.15
N GLY A 16 -15.65 22.71 6.88
CA GLY A 16 -14.47 23.10 7.64
C GLY A 16 -14.21 22.24 8.89
N ARG A 17 -12.99 22.31 9.39
CA ARG A 17 -12.59 21.60 10.63
C ARG A 17 -13.46 21.97 11.83
N LYS A 18 -13.78 23.26 12.00
CA LYS A 18 -14.64 23.73 13.09
C LYS A 18 -16.04 23.10 13.06
N THR A 19 -16.61 22.94 11.87
CA THR A 19 -17.90 22.27 11.69
C THR A 19 -17.84 20.82 12.13
N ILE A 20 -16.76 20.12 11.77
CA ILE A 20 -16.55 18.71 12.15
C ILE A 20 -16.40 18.59 13.67
N GLU A 21 -15.67 19.51 14.30
CA GLU A 21 -15.50 19.58 15.76
C GLU A 21 -16.83 19.80 16.47
N GLN A 22 -17.62 20.78 16.03
CA GLN A 22 -18.98 21.04 16.58
C GLN A 22 -19.90 19.80 16.46
N ILE A 23 -19.96 19.17 15.30
CA ILE A 23 -20.79 17.96 15.12
C ILE A 23 -20.28 16.82 16.00
N ASN A 24 -18.97 16.71 16.19
CA ASN A 24 -18.38 15.68 17.05
C ASN A 24 -18.70 15.91 18.54
N GLU A 25 -18.71 17.16 19.01
CA GLU A 25 -19.16 17.51 20.37
C GLU A 25 -20.62 17.11 20.61
N ILE A 26 -21.49 17.38 19.63
CA ILE A 26 -22.91 16.96 19.68
C ILE A 26 -22.98 15.41 19.69
N ALA A 27 -22.24 14.73 18.83
CA ALA A 27 -22.23 13.27 18.78
C ALA A 27 -21.78 12.64 20.11
N VAL A 28 -20.76 13.22 20.75
CA VAL A 28 -20.26 12.78 22.07
C VAL A 28 -21.32 13.01 23.15
N SER A 29 -21.94 14.20 23.19
CA SER A 29 -22.99 14.53 24.18
C SER A 29 -24.20 13.61 24.08
N GLN A 30 -24.57 13.25 22.85
CA GLN A 30 -25.71 12.37 22.56
C GLN A 30 -25.34 10.88 22.55
N LYS A 31 -24.07 10.52 22.80
CA LYS A 31 -23.54 9.15 22.77
C LYS A 31 -23.86 8.43 21.45
N CYS A 32 -23.86 9.14 20.34
CA CYS A 32 -24.17 8.60 19.02
C CYS A 32 -22.97 8.69 18.06
N SER A 33 -23.12 8.11 16.87
CA SER A 33 -22.06 8.20 15.85
C SER A 33 -22.08 9.58 15.17
N LEU A 34 -20.93 10.02 14.64
CA LEU A 34 -20.84 11.26 13.85
C LEU A 34 -21.87 11.26 12.70
N TRP A 35 -22.09 10.13 12.04
CA TRP A 35 -23.08 9.98 10.97
C TRP A 35 -24.51 10.19 11.48
N THR A 36 -24.85 9.57 12.61
CA THR A 36 -26.17 9.74 13.24
C THR A 36 -26.40 11.18 13.65
N SER A 37 -25.36 11.84 14.18
CA SER A 37 -25.46 13.27 14.54
C SER A 37 -25.66 14.16 13.31
N ILE A 38 -24.93 13.92 12.20
CA ILE A 38 -25.12 14.65 10.95
C ILE A 38 -26.55 14.48 10.43
N THR A 39 -27.03 13.25 10.32
CA THR A 39 -28.37 12.97 9.79
C THR A 39 -29.47 13.53 10.68
N ALA A 40 -29.31 13.51 12.00
CA ALA A 40 -30.24 14.13 12.95
C ALA A 40 -30.26 15.66 12.80
N LEU A 41 -29.09 16.30 12.70
CA LEU A 41 -29.00 17.77 12.50
C LEU A 41 -29.65 18.23 11.18
N LEU A 42 -29.55 17.41 10.13
CA LEU A 42 -30.15 17.71 8.83
C LEU A 42 -31.67 17.51 8.81
N SER A 43 -32.22 16.66 9.68
CA SER A 43 -33.68 16.44 9.79
C SER A 43 -34.41 17.51 10.56
N VAL A 44 -33.74 18.33 11.40
CA VAL A 44 -34.32 19.41 12.17
C VAL A 44 -34.28 20.72 11.37
N GLN A 45 -35.45 21.32 11.09
CA GLN A 45 -35.52 22.53 10.25
C GLN A 45 -35.27 23.83 11.00
N GLU A 46 -35.67 23.92 12.27
CA GLU A 46 -35.80 25.23 12.97
C GLU A 46 -34.68 25.57 13.96
N GLU A 47 -33.82 24.64 14.39
CA GLU A 47 -32.75 24.89 15.38
C GLU A 47 -31.37 24.28 14.98
N CYS A 48 -31.06 24.27 13.71
CA CYS A 48 -29.75 23.77 13.30
C CYS A 48 -28.67 24.82 13.62
N PRO A 49 -27.65 24.51 14.44
CA PRO A 49 -26.58 25.46 14.80
C PRO A 49 -25.62 25.73 13.64
N LEU A 50 -25.84 25.11 12.48
CA LEU A 50 -24.99 25.23 11.30
C LEU A 50 -25.57 26.26 10.32
N GLY A 51 -24.70 27.07 9.75
CA GLY A 51 -25.09 28.00 8.68
C GLY A 51 -25.64 27.26 7.45
N GLU A 52 -26.55 27.93 6.74
CA GLU A 52 -27.30 27.37 5.59
C GLU A 52 -26.41 26.71 4.54
N LYS A 53 -25.31 27.36 4.17
CA LYS A 53 -24.34 26.79 3.20
C LYS A 53 -23.72 25.49 3.71
N THR A 54 -23.30 25.44 4.98
CA THR A 54 -22.72 24.26 5.59
C THR A 54 -23.71 23.10 5.66
N ARG A 55 -24.98 23.44 5.91
CA ARG A 55 -26.08 22.48 5.90
C ARG A 55 -26.29 21.87 4.51
N GLN A 56 -26.30 22.69 3.46
CA GLN A 56 -26.40 22.23 2.08
C GLN A 56 -25.20 21.35 1.67
N ASP A 57 -23.98 21.73 2.06
CA ASP A 57 -22.78 20.95 1.80
C ASP A 57 -22.81 19.58 2.50
N LEU A 58 -23.29 19.54 3.75
CA LEU A 58 -23.50 18.31 4.50
C LEU A 58 -24.60 17.43 3.92
N GLN A 59 -25.73 18.04 3.50
CA GLN A 59 -26.82 17.33 2.85
C GLN A 59 -26.33 16.65 1.57
N SER A 60 -25.63 17.41 0.71
CA SER A 60 -25.05 16.88 -0.54
C SER A 60 -24.09 15.70 -0.26
N PHE A 61 -23.32 15.77 0.81
CA PHE A 61 -22.43 14.67 1.21
C PHE A 61 -23.24 13.44 1.67
N VAL A 62 -24.28 13.63 2.48
CA VAL A 62 -25.13 12.52 2.96
C VAL A 62 -25.86 11.86 1.79
N ASP A 63 -26.42 12.65 0.87
CA ASP A 63 -27.11 12.16 -0.32
C ASP A 63 -26.16 11.36 -1.21
N PHE A 64 -24.95 11.89 -1.45
CA PHE A 64 -23.91 11.17 -2.19
C PHE A 64 -23.56 9.82 -1.55
N ILE A 65 -23.26 9.78 -0.24
CA ILE A 65 -22.93 8.52 0.44
C ILE A 65 -24.08 7.52 0.37
N THR A 66 -25.31 8.00 0.53
CA THR A 66 -26.49 7.15 0.49
C THR A 66 -26.73 6.55 -0.90
N ALA A 67 -26.60 7.36 -1.94
CA ALA A 67 -26.71 6.92 -3.33
C ALA A 67 -25.59 5.92 -3.71
N GLN A 68 -24.34 6.24 -3.37
CA GLN A 68 -23.20 5.36 -3.66
C GLN A 68 -23.30 4.04 -2.89
N ARG A 69 -23.79 4.07 -1.65
CA ARG A 69 -24.03 2.85 -0.89
C ARG A 69 -25.05 1.93 -1.59
N ALA A 70 -26.15 2.48 -2.06
CA ALA A 70 -27.16 1.72 -2.78
C ALA A 70 -26.60 1.13 -4.08
N THR A 71 -25.83 1.92 -4.83
CA THR A 71 -25.19 1.51 -6.08
C THR A 71 -24.16 0.40 -5.88
N LEU A 72 -23.23 0.58 -4.93
CA LEU A 72 -22.13 -0.36 -4.69
C LEU A 72 -22.60 -1.69 -4.08
N LEU A 73 -23.68 -1.69 -3.30
CA LEU A 73 -24.29 -2.90 -2.73
C LEU A 73 -25.21 -3.63 -3.72
N GLY A 74 -25.58 -3.00 -4.82
CA GLY A 74 -26.60 -3.45 -5.76
C GLY A 74 -26.15 -4.54 -6.76
N GLY A 75 -25.32 -5.52 -6.40
CA GLY A 75 -24.99 -6.67 -7.27
C GLY A 75 -23.74 -6.48 -8.14
N LYS A 76 -23.67 -7.14 -9.32
CA LYS A 76 -22.48 -7.26 -10.19
C LYS A 76 -21.97 -5.91 -10.75
N GLY A 77 -20.72 -5.92 -11.23
CA GLY A 77 -20.07 -4.79 -11.88
C GLY A 77 -19.46 -3.80 -10.89
N LEU A 78 -18.87 -4.29 -9.81
CA LEU A 78 -18.26 -3.45 -8.75
C LEU A 78 -17.15 -2.55 -9.30
N ALA A 79 -16.27 -3.06 -10.16
CA ALA A 79 -15.20 -2.27 -10.78
C ALA A 79 -15.75 -1.06 -11.54
N LYS A 80 -16.79 -1.28 -12.38
CA LYS A 80 -17.45 -0.22 -13.13
C LYS A 80 -18.12 0.81 -12.23
N LYS A 81 -18.75 0.38 -11.15
CA LYS A 81 -19.40 1.24 -10.17
C LYS A 81 -18.39 2.08 -9.36
N VAL A 82 -17.25 1.47 -8.98
CA VAL A 82 -16.16 2.20 -8.31
C VAL A 82 -15.56 3.23 -9.25
N ARG A 83 -15.37 2.92 -10.55
CA ARG A 83 -14.91 3.87 -11.55
C ARG A 83 -15.86 5.06 -11.67
N ALA A 84 -17.16 4.81 -11.82
CA ALA A 84 -18.18 5.87 -11.87
C ALA A 84 -18.17 6.74 -10.60
N MET A 85 -18.05 6.14 -9.41
CA MET A 85 -17.94 6.88 -8.16
C MET A 85 -16.71 7.81 -8.13
N VAL A 86 -15.55 7.36 -8.64
CA VAL A 86 -14.32 8.17 -8.73
C VAL A 86 -14.49 9.33 -9.70
N GLU A 87 -15.22 9.13 -10.80
CA GLU A 87 -15.60 10.18 -11.78
C GLU A 87 -16.59 11.17 -11.16
N ASP A 88 -17.66 10.70 -10.49
CA ASP A 88 -18.68 11.53 -9.83
C ASP A 88 -18.09 12.51 -8.80
N ILE A 89 -17.05 12.11 -8.07
CA ILE A 89 -16.37 13.00 -7.11
C ILE A 89 -15.30 13.86 -7.75
N ASN A 90 -15.11 13.75 -9.07
CA ASN A 90 -14.08 14.46 -9.83
C ASN A 90 -12.69 14.36 -9.19
N TYR A 91 -12.29 13.13 -8.85
CA TYR A 91 -11.09 12.87 -8.04
C TYR A 91 -9.80 13.29 -8.76
N TRP A 92 -9.78 13.26 -10.09
CA TRP A 92 -8.64 13.70 -10.88
C TRP A 92 -8.37 15.20 -10.70
N ASP A 93 -9.40 16.05 -10.83
CA ASP A 93 -9.23 17.51 -10.66
C ASP A 93 -8.88 17.88 -9.24
N PHE A 94 -9.39 17.12 -8.25
CA PHE A 94 -8.97 17.24 -6.87
C PHE A 94 -7.47 16.97 -6.74
N LEU A 95 -6.94 15.89 -7.33
CA LEU A 95 -5.51 15.57 -7.27
C LEU A 95 -4.66 16.64 -7.97
N ILE A 96 -5.06 17.12 -9.14
CA ILE A 96 -4.35 18.20 -9.85
C ILE A 96 -4.31 19.46 -8.98
N THR A 97 -5.42 19.80 -8.31
CA THR A 97 -5.49 20.97 -7.42
C THR A 97 -4.63 20.80 -6.17
N GLU A 98 -4.62 19.60 -5.58
CA GLU A 98 -3.83 19.33 -4.35
C GLU A 98 -2.33 19.26 -4.64
N TYR A 99 -1.95 18.74 -5.82
CA TYR A 99 -0.55 18.56 -6.23
C TYR A 99 -0.12 19.55 -7.33
N GLN A 100 -0.60 20.82 -7.31
CA GLN A 100 -0.34 21.85 -8.33
C GLN A 100 1.14 22.01 -8.71
N LYS A 101 2.06 21.78 -7.76
CA LYS A 101 3.51 21.91 -7.98
C LYS A 101 4.17 20.62 -8.47
N ASN A 102 3.44 19.50 -8.50
CA ASN A 102 3.97 18.18 -8.85
C ASN A 102 2.91 17.29 -9.52
N GLU A 103 2.63 17.57 -10.79
CA GLU A 103 1.66 16.79 -11.58
C GLU A 103 2.01 15.30 -11.64
N LYS A 104 3.31 14.95 -11.63
CA LYS A 104 3.73 13.54 -11.59
C LYS A 104 3.20 12.84 -10.34
N ALA A 105 3.22 13.52 -9.18
CA ALA A 105 2.68 12.96 -7.95
C ALA A 105 1.16 12.76 -8.03
N ALA A 106 0.40 13.72 -8.63
CA ALA A 106 -1.02 13.57 -8.89
C ALA A 106 -1.30 12.32 -9.75
N ARG A 107 -0.54 12.16 -10.83
CA ARG A 107 -0.65 11.01 -11.75
C ARG A 107 -0.37 9.69 -11.04
N PHE A 108 0.67 9.61 -10.20
CA PHE A 108 0.94 8.40 -9.41
C PHE A 108 -0.19 8.06 -8.43
N LYS A 109 -0.78 9.06 -7.78
CA LYS A 109 -1.93 8.84 -6.90
C LYS A 109 -3.14 8.31 -7.66
N PHE A 110 -3.40 8.84 -8.86
CA PHE A 110 -4.49 8.37 -9.70
C PHE A 110 -4.26 6.95 -10.21
N LEU A 111 -3.02 6.61 -10.61
CA LEU A 111 -2.65 5.24 -10.99
C LEU A 111 -2.89 4.20 -9.87
N ASN A 112 -2.79 4.59 -8.59
CA ASN A 112 -3.15 3.70 -7.49
C ASN A 112 -4.66 3.38 -7.48
N ILE A 113 -5.50 4.36 -7.84
CA ILE A 113 -6.95 4.15 -7.98
C ILE A 113 -7.25 3.23 -9.18
N GLU A 114 -6.60 3.48 -10.31
CA GLU A 114 -6.71 2.60 -11.49
C GLU A 114 -6.27 1.16 -11.16
N SER A 115 -5.18 0.99 -10.42
CA SER A 115 -4.71 -0.33 -9.98
C SER A 115 -5.72 -1.03 -9.07
N LEU A 116 -6.38 -0.29 -8.18
CA LEU A 116 -7.46 -0.82 -7.34
C LEU A 116 -8.63 -1.28 -8.20
N ILE A 117 -9.09 -0.45 -9.16
CA ILE A 117 -10.20 -0.78 -10.05
C ILE A 117 -9.87 -2.03 -10.89
N ASN A 118 -8.65 -2.12 -11.43
CA ASN A 118 -8.19 -3.27 -12.19
C ASN A 118 -8.12 -4.55 -11.33
N SER A 119 -7.73 -4.42 -10.05
CA SER A 119 -7.75 -5.52 -9.10
C SER A 119 -9.18 -6.02 -8.82
N ILE A 120 -10.15 -5.11 -8.68
CA ILE A 120 -11.56 -5.46 -8.54
C ILE A 120 -12.07 -6.18 -9.80
N GLU A 121 -11.75 -5.64 -10.98
CA GLU A 121 -12.16 -6.22 -12.27
C GLU A 121 -11.59 -7.62 -12.47
N SER A 122 -10.30 -7.81 -12.19
CA SER A 122 -9.67 -9.13 -12.25
C SER A 122 -10.31 -10.13 -11.29
N TRP A 123 -10.69 -9.65 -10.10
CA TRP A 123 -11.38 -10.49 -9.13
C TRP A 123 -12.82 -10.82 -9.55
N GLU A 124 -13.58 -9.86 -10.11
CA GLU A 124 -14.93 -10.09 -10.63
C GLU A 124 -14.95 -11.09 -11.78
N ASN A 125 -13.92 -11.07 -12.63
CA ASN A 125 -13.80 -11.94 -13.81
C ASN A 125 -13.23 -13.34 -13.47
N ASN A 126 -12.80 -13.58 -12.24
CA ASN A 126 -12.31 -14.90 -11.84
C ASN A 126 -13.49 -15.85 -11.63
N PRO A 127 -13.56 -16.96 -12.40
CA PRO A 127 -14.66 -17.94 -12.32
C PRO A 127 -14.78 -18.61 -10.94
N ASP A 128 -13.73 -18.64 -10.15
CA ASP A 128 -13.73 -19.23 -8.81
C ASP A 128 -14.44 -18.34 -7.76
N ASN A 129 -14.74 -17.09 -8.09
CA ASN A 129 -15.42 -16.17 -7.19
C ASN A 129 -16.93 -16.21 -7.42
N PHE A 130 -17.65 -16.98 -6.60
CA PHE A 130 -19.11 -17.11 -6.67
C PHE A 130 -19.86 -15.81 -6.26
N ASP A 131 -19.28 -15.03 -5.34
CA ASP A 131 -19.82 -13.73 -4.89
C ASP A 131 -18.88 -12.61 -5.30
N SER A 132 -19.35 -11.74 -6.19
CA SER A 132 -18.60 -10.60 -6.71
C SER A 132 -19.03 -9.26 -6.08
N GLY A 133 -19.73 -9.28 -4.93
CA GLY A 133 -20.21 -8.10 -4.23
C GLY A 133 -19.11 -7.36 -3.45
N LEU A 134 -19.41 -6.11 -3.07
CA LEU A 134 -18.49 -5.25 -2.31
C LEU A 134 -17.99 -5.90 -1.01
N TYR A 135 -18.89 -6.53 -0.25
CA TYR A 135 -18.50 -7.16 1.02
C TYR A 135 -17.57 -8.34 0.83
N ALA A 136 -17.79 -9.16 -0.19
CA ALA A 136 -16.93 -10.28 -0.49
C ALA A 136 -15.53 -9.81 -0.91
N TYR A 137 -15.44 -8.75 -1.71
CA TYR A 137 -14.15 -8.14 -2.07
C TYR A 137 -13.41 -7.55 -0.86
N LEU A 138 -14.11 -6.81 0.01
CA LEU A 138 -13.51 -6.25 1.24
C LEU A 138 -13.05 -7.34 2.21
N ASN A 139 -13.83 -8.41 2.37
CA ASN A 139 -13.44 -9.55 3.19
C ASN A 139 -12.18 -10.22 2.64
N ARG A 140 -12.10 -10.42 1.32
CA ARG A 140 -10.89 -10.95 0.68
C ARG A 140 -9.65 -10.10 0.98
N ILE A 141 -9.72 -8.78 0.80
CA ILE A 141 -8.58 -7.88 1.09
C ILE A 141 -8.17 -8.00 2.57
N THR A 142 -9.15 -8.06 3.48
CA THR A 142 -8.89 -8.17 4.92
C THR A 142 -8.24 -9.52 5.25
N LEU A 143 -8.65 -10.59 4.60
CA LEU A 143 -8.07 -11.93 4.77
C LEU A 143 -6.65 -12.00 4.19
N LEU A 144 -6.40 -11.40 3.02
CA LEU A 144 -5.06 -11.33 2.43
C LEU A 144 -4.08 -10.59 3.35
N SER A 145 -4.52 -9.48 3.97
CA SER A 145 -3.68 -8.74 4.91
C SER A 145 -3.48 -9.45 6.26
N ARG A 146 -4.35 -10.42 6.63
CA ARG A 146 -4.19 -11.24 7.83
C ARG A 146 -3.43 -12.54 7.55
N GLY A 147 -3.61 -13.13 6.38
CA GLY A 147 -2.92 -14.35 5.96
C GLY A 147 -1.40 -14.21 5.92
N ASP A 148 -0.89 -13.01 5.68
CA ASP A 148 0.55 -12.70 5.77
C ASP A 148 1.09 -12.78 7.22
N MET A 149 0.23 -12.80 8.24
CA MET A 149 0.63 -12.84 9.65
C MET A 149 0.41 -14.18 10.36
N GLU A 150 -0.41 -15.09 9.81
CA GLU A 150 -0.85 -16.31 10.53
C GLU A 150 -0.32 -17.63 9.95
N ASP A 151 0.50 -17.60 8.90
CA ASP A 151 0.99 -18.83 8.24
C ASP A 151 2.28 -19.38 8.90
N GLU A 152 2.26 -19.56 10.23
CA GLU A 152 3.37 -20.14 11.01
C GLU A 152 3.59 -21.66 10.79
N GLY A 153 2.88 -22.29 9.87
CA GLY A 153 2.81 -23.77 9.83
C GLY A 153 3.24 -24.46 8.54
N ILE A 154 3.43 -23.78 7.42
CA ILE A 154 3.71 -24.47 6.15
C ILE A 154 5.23 -24.54 5.91
N LYS A 155 5.82 -25.71 6.16
CA LYS A 155 7.20 -26.05 5.79
C LYS A 155 7.38 -25.94 4.27
N GLY A 156 8.47 -25.26 3.83
CA GLY A 156 8.84 -25.17 2.42
C GLY A 156 8.41 -23.88 1.70
N LYS A 157 7.89 -22.89 2.41
CA LYS A 157 7.62 -21.54 1.84
C LYS A 157 8.82 -20.61 1.99
N VAL A 158 8.98 -19.71 1.01
CA VAL A 158 9.87 -18.57 1.09
C VAL A 158 9.07 -17.35 1.56
N ASN A 159 9.51 -16.74 2.65
CA ASN A 159 8.89 -15.51 3.16
C ASN A 159 9.39 -14.31 2.35
N LEU A 160 8.47 -13.55 1.75
CA LEU A 160 8.77 -12.31 1.05
C LEU A 160 8.20 -11.14 1.86
N MET A 161 9.07 -10.23 2.28
CA MET A 161 8.67 -9.11 3.14
C MET A 161 9.55 -7.88 2.93
N THR A 162 9.08 -6.72 3.42
CA THR A 162 9.93 -5.53 3.49
C THR A 162 10.89 -5.63 4.67
N ILE A 163 12.01 -4.88 4.62
CA ILE A 163 12.97 -4.81 5.74
C ILE A 163 12.26 -4.34 7.03
N HIS A 164 11.36 -3.37 6.92
CA HIS A 164 10.59 -2.91 8.09
C HIS A 164 9.73 -4.01 8.73
N ALA A 165 9.11 -4.84 7.89
CA ALA A 165 8.29 -5.96 8.36
C ALA A 165 9.12 -7.10 8.99
N SER A 166 10.42 -7.18 8.67
CA SER A 166 11.32 -8.21 9.22
C SER A 166 11.81 -7.91 10.64
N LYS A 167 11.51 -6.73 11.18
CA LYS A 167 11.96 -6.34 12.52
C LYS A 167 11.40 -7.29 13.58
N GLY A 168 12.31 -7.91 14.34
CA GLY A 168 11.96 -8.88 15.39
C GLY A 168 11.84 -10.33 14.92
N LEU A 169 11.90 -10.58 13.60
CA LEU A 169 11.95 -11.92 13.02
C LEU A 169 13.40 -12.32 12.75
N GLU A 170 13.66 -13.62 12.67
CA GLU A 170 14.98 -14.18 12.31
C GLU A 170 14.79 -15.42 11.44
N PHE A 171 15.71 -15.61 10.50
CA PHE A 171 15.63 -16.69 9.51
C PHE A 171 16.98 -17.35 9.34
N PRO A 172 17.06 -18.67 9.13
CA PRO A 172 18.34 -19.35 8.86
C PRO A 172 19.05 -18.77 7.64
N ILE A 173 18.31 -18.43 6.60
CA ILE A 173 18.85 -17.89 5.34
C ILE A 173 18.07 -16.65 4.96
N VAL A 174 18.79 -15.56 4.67
CA VAL A 174 18.19 -14.29 4.23
C VAL A 174 18.76 -13.87 2.88
N PHE A 175 17.88 -13.40 2.00
CA PHE A 175 18.23 -12.75 0.73
C PHE A 175 17.81 -11.29 0.77
N ILE A 176 18.77 -10.37 0.71
CA ILE A 176 18.49 -8.94 0.53
C ILE A 176 18.59 -8.64 -0.97
N ALA A 177 17.47 -8.29 -1.58
CA ALA A 177 17.39 -8.01 -3.00
C ALA A 177 17.38 -6.50 -3.26
N GLY A 178 18.20 -6.05 -4.22
CA GLY A 178 18.22 -4.65 -4.65
C GLY A 178 19.00 -3.73 -3.70
N ALA A 179 20.16 -4.17 -3.23
CA ALA A 179 21.11 -3.33 -2.50
C ALA A 179 21.79 -2.33 -3.45
N GLU A 180 21.04 -1.32 -3.88
CA GLU A 180 21.42 -0.33 -4.88
C GLU A 180 21.12 1.08 -4.38
N GLU A 181 21.92 2.05 -4.77
CA GLU A 181 21.69 3.45 -4.52
C GLU A 181 20.30 3.88 -5.05
N GLY A 182 19.56 4.62 -4.23
CA GLY A 182 18.19 5.01 -4.53
C GLY A 182 17.12 3.97 -4.14
N ILE A 183 17.53 2.75 -3.72
CA ILE A 183 16.67 1.73 -3.13
C ILE A 183 17.07 1.49 -1.68
N ILE A 184 18.34 1.24 -1.43
CA ILE A 184 18.96 1.12 -0.10
C ILE A 184 20.33 1.84 -0.19
N PRO A 185 20.46 3.08 0.30
CA PRO A 185 19.44 3.96 0.89
C PRO A 185 18.37 4.42 -0.09
N HIS A 186 17.15 4.67 0.41
CA HIS A 186 16.02 5.08 -0.43
C HIS A 186 16.19 6.56 -0.86
N ALA A 187 16.16 6.83 -2.17
CA ALA A 187 16.42 8.16 -2.73
C ALA A 187 15.57 9.27 -2.11
N ARG A 188 14.25 9.02 -1.92
CA ARG A 188 13.34 10.01 -1.35
C ARG A 188 13.72 10.42 0.08
N CYS A 189 14.18 9.47 0.90
CA CYS A 189 14.58 9.77 2.28
C CYS A 189 15.79 10.71 2.30
N ILE A 190 16.73 10.51 1.38
CA ILE A 190 17.93 11.35 1.28
C ILE A 190 17.61 12.73 0.66
N GLU A 191 16.68 12.79 -0.30
CA GLU A 191 16.20 14.06 -0.88
C GLU A 191 15.45 14.94 0.14
N GLU A 192 14.71 14.33 1.07
CA GLU A 192 13.97 15.05 2.13
C GLU A 192 14.92 15.61 3.20
N ASP A 193 15.88 14.81 3.67
CA ASP A 193 16.93 15.23 4.61
C ASP A 193 18.17 14.33 4.45
N PRO A 194 19.34 14.90 4.10
CA PRO A 194 20.57 14.13 3.99
C PRO A 194 20.98 13.38 5.26
N ASN A 195 20.55 13.82 6.45
CA ASN A 195 20.83 13.13 7.70
C ASN A 195 20.07 11.80 7.83
N ASN A 196 19.04 11.58 7.01
CA ASN A 196 18.28 10.31 7.00
C ASN A 196 19.13 9.12 6.54
N ILE A 197 20.33 9.33 6.02
CA ILE A 197 21.24 8.24 5.66
C ILE A 197 21.56 7.34 6.85
N GLU A 198 21.62 7.90 8.07
CA GLU A 198 21.86 7.11 9.28
C GLU A 198 20.67 6.18 9.61
N GLU A 199 19.44 6.64 9.37
CA GLU A 199 18.25 5.80 9.54
C GLU A 199 18.22 4.67 8.48
N GLU A 200 18.56 4.97 7.23
CA GLU A 200 18.67 3.99 6.16
C GLU A 200 19.78 2.96 6.47
N ARG A 201 20.91 3.40 7.04
CA ARG A 201 21.99 2.51 7.49
C ARG A 201 21.51 1.59 8.62
N ARG A 202 20.76 2.12 9.59
CA ARG A 202 20.15 1.30 10.66
C ARG A 202 19.16 0.28 10.10
N LEU A 203 18.38 0.69 9.10
CA LEU A 203 17.46 -0.21 8.43
C LEU A 203 18.19 -1.35 7.71
N PHE A 204 19.29 -1.03 7.02
CA PHE A 204 20.14 -2.03 6.37
C PHE A 204 20.79 -2.96 7.40
N TYR A 205 21.27 -2.43 8.52
CA TYR A 205 21.77 -3.24 9.63
C TYR A 205 20.71 -4.20 10.17
N VAL A 206 19.47 -3.72 10.34
CA VAL A 206 18.35 -4.59 10.74
C VAL A 206 18.19 -5.73 9.73
N ALA A 207 18.22 -5.47 8.43
CA ALA A 207 18.10 -6.51 7.40
C ALA A 207 19.19 -7.57 7.50
N ILE A 208 20.45 -7.16 7.66
CA ILE A 208 21.60 -8.05 7.79
C ILE A 208 21.45 -8.95 9.02
N THR A 209 21.04 -8.37 10.16
CA THR A 209 20.88 -9.09 11.43
C THR A 209 19.68 -10.03 11.47
N ARG A 210 18.90 -10.14 10.42
CA ARG A 210 17.82 -11.15 10.31
C ARG A 210 18.35 -12.53 9.96
N ALA A 211 19.57 -12.62 9.40
CA ALA A 211 20.18 -13.88 9.04
C ALA A 211 20.84 -14.56 10.26
N GLN A 212 20.49 -15.82 10.49
CA GLN A 212 21.12 -16.66 11.52
C GLN A 212 22.37 -17.37 10.97
N ASP A 213 22.24 -18.00 9.78
CA ASP A 213 23.30 -18.84 9.22
C ASP A 213 23.93 -18.24 7.97
N LYS A 214 23.12 -17.77 7.00
CA LYS A 214 23.59 -17.29 5.71
C LYS A 214 22.84 -16.05 5.26
N LEU A 215 23.61 -15.10 4.75
CA LEU A 215 23.12 -13.86 4.14
C LEU A 215 23.56 -13.77 2.70
N PHE A 216 22.62 -13.52 1.80
CA PHE A 216 22.88 -13.19 0.40
C PHE A 216 22.42 -11.79 0.11
N ILE A 217 23.27 -10.97 -0.48
CA ILE A 217 22.93 -9.60 -0.88
C ILE A 217 23.11 -9.50 -2.39
N SER A 218 22.12 -8.96 -3.07
CA SER A 218 22.18 -8.79 -4.53
C SER A 218 21.97 -7.35 -4.95
N SER A 219 22.73 -6.91 -5.95
CA SER A 219 22.56 -5.67 -6.69
C SER A 219 22.56 -5.97 -8.18
N CYS A 220 21.92 -5.15 -8.99
CA CYS A 220 21.98 -5.31 -10.44
C CYS A 220 22.70 -4.12 -11.09
N GLN A 221 23.33 -4.37 -12.25
CA GLN A 221 23.96 -3.31 -13.03
C GLN A 221 22.94 -2.45 -13.78
N LYS A 222 21.82 -3.06 -14.18
CA LYS A 222 20.75 -2.39 -14.93
C LYS A 222 19.40 -2.86 -14.43
N ARG A 223 18.47 -1.91 -14.27
CA ARG A 223 17.10 -2.15 -13.83
C ARG A 223 16.10 -1.53 -14.78
N ARG A 224 15.06 -2.28 -15.10
CA ARG A 224 13.95 -1.74 -15.87
C ARG A 224 13.00 -0.96 -14.94
N LYS A 225 12.94 0.36 -15.12
CA LYS A 225 11.94 1.24 -14.46
C LYS A 225 10.92 1.67 -15.51
N MET A 226 9.69 1.16 -15.40
CA MET A 226 8.63 1.36 -16.42
C MET A 226 9.09 0.91 -17.80
N GLN A 227 9.26 1.83 -18.76
CA GLN A 227 9.71 1.55 -20.13
C GLN A 227 11.21 1.79 -20.35
N ASN A 228 11.92 2.34 -19.37
CA ASN A 228 13.32 2.70 -19.48
C ASN A 228 14.21 1.71 -18.71
N VAL A 229 15.40 1.44 -19.27
CA VAL A 229 16.47 0.71 -18.58
C VAL A 229 17.38 1.77 -17.96
N VAL A 230 17.59 1.69 -16.66
CA VAL A 230 18.43 2.61 -15.88
C VAL A 230 19.63 1.82 -15.37
N GLU A 231 20.82 2.42 -15.44
CA GLU A 231 22.01 1.89 -14.79
C GLU A 231 21.87 2.04 -13.27
N CYS A 232 22.30 1.02 -12.55
CA CYS A 232 22.23 0.97 -11.09
C CYS A 232 23.65 0.97 -10.52
N VAL A 233 23.82 1.68 -9.42
CA VAL A 233 25.06 1.71 -8.63
C VAL A 233 24.80 0.86 -7.37
N PRO A 234 25.72 -0.02 -6.98
CA PRO A 234 25.61 -0.75 -5.72
C PRO A 234 25.43 0.20 -4.53
N SER A 235 24.74 -0.27 -3.51
CA SER A 235 24.54 0.49 -2.27
C SER A 235 25.89 0.86 -1.62
N PRO A 236 26.09 2.11 -1.20
CA PRO A 236 27.31 2.52 -0.48
C PRO A 236 27.49 1.75 0.84
N PHE A 237 26.42 1.21 1.42
CA PHE A 237 26.52 0.40 2.63
C PHE A 237 27.23 -0.95 2.42
N LEU A 238 27.35 -1.41 1.18
CA LEU A 238 28.14 -2.64 0.88
C LEU A 238 29.62 -2.43 1.12
N ASP A 239 30.13 -1.22 0.87
CA ASP A 239 31.55 -0.88 1.07
C ASP A 239 31.88 -0.76 2.58
N GLU A 240 30.90 -0.63 3.44
CA GLU A 240 31.07 -0.61 4.89
C GLU A 240 31.23 -2.02 5.48
N ILE A 241 30.96 -3.08 4.71
CA ILE A 241 31.12 -4.47 5.15
C ILE A 241 32.61 -4.87 4.95
N PRO A 242 33.28 -5.39 5.98
CA PRO A 242 34.68 -5.83 5.85
C PRO A 242 34.86 -6.86 4.73
N ALA A 243 35.78 -6.62 3.81
CA ALA A 243 35.96 -7.45 2.63
C ALA A 243 36.29 -8.92 2.95
N ASN A 244 36.89 -9.19 4.11
CA ASN A 244 37.22 -10.56 4.55
C ASN A 244 35.98 -11.36 5.00
N LEU A 245 34.81 -10.69 5.13
CA LEU A 245 33.52 -11.31 5.47
C LEU A 245 32.60 -11.49 4.25
N VAL A 246 33.05 -11.04 3.08
CA VAL A 246 32.24 -11.05 1.84
C VAL A 246 32.83 -12.01 0.83
N GLU A 247 32.01 -12.90 0.32
CA GLU A 247 32.32 -13.75 -0.83
C GLU A 247 31.53 -13.23 -2.04
N TYR A 248 32.24 -12.81 -3.09
CA TYR A 248 31.63 -12.32 -4.32
C TYR A 248 31.31 -13.47 -5.26
N HIS A 249 30.05 -13.60 -5.65
CA HIS A 249 29.58 -14.50 -6.67
C HIS A 249 29.37 -13.77 -7.99
N GLU A 250 30.16 -14.12 -9.02
CA GLU A 250 29.91 -13.61 -10.36
C GLU A 250 28.74 -14.38 -11.00
N PRO A 251 27.63 -13.70 -11.38
CA PRO A 251 26.45 -14.38 -11.91
C PRO A 251 26.64 -15.01 -13.31
N ASN A 252 27.77 -14.78 -14.00
CA ASN A 252 27.99 -15.18 -15.36
C ASN A 252 29.08 -16.29 -15.53
N LYS A 253 29.42 -17.04 -14.50
CA LYS A 253 30.13 -18.30 -14.73
C LYS A 253 29.14 -19.25 -15.38
N GLU A 254 29.30 -19.49 -16.69
CA GLU A 254 28.58 -20.54 -17.40
C GLU A 254 28.80 -21.86 -16.63
N VAL A 255 27.74 -22.27 -15.94
CA VAL A 255 27.72 -23.55 -15.27
C VAL A 255 27.56 -24.59 -16.38
N SER A 256 28.51 -25.48 -16.56
CA SER A 256 28.33 -26.57 -17.51
C SER A 256 27.04 -27.35 -17.23
N VAL A 257 26.38 -27.83 -18.27
CA VAL A 257 25.10 -28.56 -18.16
C VAL A 257 25.20 -29.69 -17.13
N ASP A 258 26.31 -30.39 -17.07
CA ASP A 258 26.58 -31.46 -16.13
C ASP A 258 26.59 -30.98 -14.67
N LYS A 259 27.20 -29.82 -14.42
CA LYS A 259 27.27 -29.22 -13.09
C LYS A 259 25.90 -28.63 -12.65
N ALA A 260 25.12 -28.14 -13.61
CA ALA A 260 23.75 -27.68 -13.35
C ALA A 260 22.81 -28.86 -12.98
N LEU A 261 22.96 -30.00 -13.65
CA LEU A 261 22.24 -31.24 -13.33
C LEU A 261 22.63 -31.80 -11.96
N GLU A 262 23.90 -31.78 -11.62
CA GLU A 262 24.40 -32.21 -10.30
C GLU A 262 23.88 -31.34 -9.17
N ILE A 263 23.82 -30.01 -9.36
CA ILE A 263 23.21 -29.06 -8.40
C ILE A 263 21.69 -29.32 -8.28
N LEU A 264 20.99 -29.56 -9.39
CA LEU A 264 19.57 -29.90 -9.39
C LEU A 264 19.26 -31.21 -8.66
N GLU A 265 20.10 -32.26 -8.85
CA GLU A 265 19.98 -33.52 -8.11
C GLU A 265 20.25 -33.34 -6.60
N GLN A 266 21.26 -32.55 -6.24
CA GLN A 266 21.52 -32.23 -4.83
C GLN A 266 20.38 -31.45 -4.20
N LEU A 267 19.79 -30.50 -4.93
CA LEU A 267 18.60 -29.77 -4.46
C LEU A 267 17.39 -30.68 -4.31
N LYS A 268 17.11 -31.56 -5.27
CA LYS A 268 16.03 -32.56 -5.18
C LYS A 268 16.19 -33.44 -3.95
N ASN A 269 17.39 -33.99 -3.73
CA ASN A 269 17.68 -34.87 -2.59
C ASN A 269 17.62 -34.14 -1.24
N LYS A 270 17.94 -32.85 -1.21
CA LYS A 270 17.93 -32.03 0.02
C LYS A 270 16.56 -31.54 0.41
N PHE A 271 15.66 -31.33 -0.55
CA PHE A 271 14.31 -30.78 -0.32
C PHE A 271 13.18 -31.79 -0.51
N CYS A 272 13.49 -33.09 -0.79
CA CYS A 272 12.49 -34.14 -0.99
C CYS A 272 11.39 -33.77 -2.00
N ILE A 273 11.75 -33.18 -3.15
CA ILE A 273 10.83 -32.82 -4.23
C ILE A 273 10.86 -33.94 -5.29
#